data_ab2acbe5bfb616ff9fba525523ccae83
#
_entry.id   ab2acbe5bfb616ff9fba525523ccae83
#
_cell.length_a   1.000
_cell.length_b   1.000
_cell.length_c   1.000
_cell.angle_alpha   90.00
_cell.angle_beta   90.00
_cell.angle_gamma   90.00
#
_symmetry.space_group_name_H-M   'P 1'
#
loop_
_entity.id
_entity.type
_entity.pdbx_description
1 polymer ?
#
loop_
_entity_poly.entity_id
_entity_poly.type
_entity_poly.pdbx_seq_one_letter_code
_entity_poly.pdbx_strand_id
1 'polypeptide(L)'
;RPGVAYTYTATMNTSTTAIKVEIGCEIEDWNNPDGGDSGEDEEGGDDSGDSGDDTVYTDLSAAGTANCYLVQQAGDYKFKAVIGNTDATVGNVKTVEVLWESFGTDEMPDVGDLIAAASYKDGYICFSTPEAFRDGNAVIAAKNSKGTILWSWHIWCAEEGWTEQVYYNDAGTMMDRNLGATSATPGDVGALGLLYQWGRKDPFL
;
A
#
# COMPACT_ATOMS: atom_id res chain seq x y z
N ARG A 1 -11.13 -3.17 13.74
CA ARG A 1 -12.21 -2.35 14.33
C ARG A 1 -13.36 -3.28 14.67
N PRO A 2 -13.95 -3.25 15.87
CA PRO A 2 -15.18 -3.97 16.15
C PRO A 2 -16.30 -3.35 15.31
N GLY A 3 -17.06 -4.17 14.56
CA GLY A 3 -18.25 -3.76 13.82
C GLY A 3 -18.20 -3.89 12.30
N VAL A 4 -17.20 -4.55 11.73
CA VAL A 4 -17.21 -4.87 10.29
C VAL A 4 -17.45 -6.38 10.12
N ALA A 5 -18.58 -6.75 9.51
CA ALA A 5 -18.83 -8.12 9.10
C ALA A 5 -18.38 -8.32 7.66
N TYR A 6 -17.60 -9.38 7.41
CA TYR A 6 -17.19 -9.77 6.07
C TYR A 6 -17.96 -11.03 5.69
N THR A 7 -18.74 -10.96 4.60
CA THR A 7 -19.41 -12.13 4.04
C THR A 7 -18.63 -12.59 2.81
N TYR A 8 -18.16 -13.83 2.84
CA TYR A 8 -17.49 -14.46 1.71
C TYR A 8 -18.45 -15.44 1.06
N THR A 9 -18.77 -15.24 -0.22
CA THR A 9 -19.57 -16.19 -1.01
C THR A 9 -18.65 -16.91 -1.97
N ALA A 10 -18.53 -18.23 -1.81
CA ALA A 10 -17.81 -19.09 -2.75
C ALA A 10 -18.81 -19.83 -3.62
N THR A 11 -18.78 -19.59 -4.95
CA THR A 11 -19.61 -20.33 -5.91
C THR A 11 -18.75 -21.40 -6.58
N MET A 12 -19.12 -22.65 -6.42
CA MET A 12 -18.48 -23.78 -7.13
C MET A 12 -19.26 -24.12 -8.39
N ASN A 13 -18.60 -24.04 -9.54
CA ASN A 13 -19.18 -24.50 -10.80
C ASN A 13 -18.58 -25.87 -11.15
N THR A 14 -19.42 -26.90 -11.13
CA THR A 14 -19.00 -28.28 -11.31
C THR A 14 -19.06 -28.79 -12.76
N SER A 15 -19.28 -27.92 -13.73
CA SER A 15 -19.52 -28.31 -15.13
C SER A 15 -18.26 -28.46 -15.99
N THR A 16 -17.05 -28.27 -15.45
CA THR A 16 -15.78 -28.39 -16.19
C THR A 16 -14.74 -29.12 -15.35
N THR A 17 -13.74 -29.70 -16.02
CA THR A 17 -12.63 -30.47 -15.40
C THR A 17 -11.72 -29.63 -14.47
N ALA A 18 -11.99 -28.34 -14.31
CA ALA A 18 -11.31 -27.43 -13.39
C ALA A 18 -12.35 -26.78 -12.48
N ILE A 19 -12.12 -26.81 -11.18
CA ILE A 19 -12.92 -26.08 -10.19
C ILE A 19 -12.43 -24.64 -10.19
N LYS A 20 -13.27 -23.71 -10.66
CA LYS A 20 -13.03 -22.28 -10.52
C LYS A 20 -13.77 -21.80 -9.27
N VAL A 21 -13.03 -21.30 -8.28
CA VAL A 21 -13.60 -20.66 -7.10
C VAL A 21 -13.53 -19.16 -7.31
N GLU A 22 -14.68 -18.51 -7.39
CA GLU A 22 -14.78 -17.05 -7.37
C GLU A 22 -15.19 -16.62 -5.96
N ILE A 23 -14.35 -15.81 -5.33
CA ILE A 23 -14.62 -15.24 -4.01
C ILE A 23 -15.02 -13.79 -4.20
N GLY A 24 -16.30 -13.48 -3.98
CA GLY A 24 -16.83 -12.13 -3.90
C GLY A 24 -16.76 -11.63 -2.45
N CYS A 25 -16.35 -10.39 -2.23
CA CYS A 25 -16.41 -9.72 -0.94
C CYS A 25 -17.34 -8.53 -1.05
N GLU A 26 -18.44 -8.52 -0.32
CA GLU A 26 -19.30 -7.36 -0.13
C GLU A 26 -19.03 -6.79 1.26
N ILE A 27 -18.86 -5.46 1.33
CA ILE A 27 -18.72 -4.72 2.58
C ILE A 27 -20.06 -4.10 2.89
N GLU A 28 -20.75 -4.59 3.91
CA GLU A 28 -21.94 -3.94 4.43
C GLU A 28 -21.56 -2.94 5.53
N ASP A 29 -21.95 -1.68 5.36
CA ASP A 29 -21.81 -0.65 6.38
C ASP A 29 -23.00 -0.72 7.35
N TRP A 30 -22.75 -1.22 8.55
CA TRP A 30 -23.74 -1.38 9.61
C TRP A 30 -24.31 -0.07 10.18
N ASN A 31 -23.75 1.07 9.79
CA ASN A 31 -24.15 2.36 10.31
C ASN A 31 -25.08 3.16 9.37
N ASN A 32 -25.46 2.61 8.21
CA ASN A 32 -26.38 3.30 7.30
C ASN A 32 -27.43 2.36 6.72
N PRO A 33 -28.56 2.11 7.45
CA PRO A 33 -29.64 1.23 6.99
C PRO A 33 -30.51 1.81 5.87
N ASP A 34 -30.33 3.08 5.49
CA ASP A 34 -31.10 3.72 4.43
C ASP A 34 -30.17 4.22 3.31
N GLY A 35 -30.07 3.44 2.22
CA GLY A 35 -29.47 3.84 0.97
C GLY A 35 -30.22 5.00 0.32
N GLY A 36 -29.80 6.21 0.64
CA GLY A 36 -30.25 7.44 0.01
C GLY A 36 -29.14 8.03 -0.84
N ASP A 37 -29.15 7.69 -2.13
CA ASP A 37 -28.44 8.46 -3.16
C ASP A 37 -29.05 9.85 -3.26
N SER A 38 -28.27 10.89 -3.02
CA SER A 38 -28.55 12.23 -3.52
C SER A 38 -27.24 12.89 -3.89
N GLY A 39 -26.92 12.78 -5.18
CA GLY A 39 -25.91 13.62 -5.79
C GLY A 39 -26.35 15.08 -5.74
N GLU A 40 -25.43 15.96 -5.40
CA GLU A 40 -25.39 17.34 -5.87
C GLU A 40 -23.92 17.72 -6.08
N ASP A 41 -23.61 17.98 -7.34
CA ASP A 41 -22.35 18.54 -7.80
C ASP A 41 -22.30 20.01 -7.38
N GLU A 42 -21.36 20.36 -6.48
CA GLU A 42 -20.97 21.77 -6.31
C GLU A 42 -19.56 21.92 -6.86
N GLU A 43 -19.48 22.58 -8.02
CA GLU A 43 -18.25 23.17 -8.54
C GLU A 43 -17.78 24.28 -7.59
N GLY A 44 -16.77 23.98 -6.79
CA GLY A 44 -16.01 24.95 -6.03
C GLY A 44 -14.62 25.05 -6.63
N GLY A 45 -14.38 26.01 -7.51
CA GLY A 45 -13.04 26.40 -7.93
C GLY A 45 -12.27 26.90 -6.72
N ASP A 46 -11.20 26.22 -6.36
CA ASP A 46 -10.18 26.73 -5.43
C ASP A 46 -8.92 27.07 -6.22
N ASP A 47 -8.75 28.35 -6.37
CA ASP A 47 -7.51 29.02 -6.82
C ASP A 47 -6.50 28.92 -5.66
N SER A 48 -5.80 27.79 -5.53
CA SER A 48 -4.66 27.68 -4.66
C SER A 48 -3.41 27.92 -5.47
N GLY A 49 -2.84 29.10 -5.26
CA GLY A 49 -1.61 29.59 -5.88
C GLY A 49 -0.52 28.52 -5.88
N ASP A 50 -0.04 28.25 -7.07
CA ASP A 50 1.20 27.54 -7.38
C ASP A 50 2.39 28.23 -6.67
N SER A 51 2.66 27.84 -5.44
CA SER A 51 3.99 27.99 -4.87
C SER A 51 4.81 26.84 -5.42
N GLY A 52 5.59 27.11 -6.46
CA GLY A 52 6.43 26.13 -7.14
C GLY A 52 7.24 25.31 -6.13
N ASP A 53 6.75 24.12 -5.82
CA ASP A 53 7.49 23.10 -5.13
C ASP A 53 8.40 22.44 -6.16
N ASP A 54 9.64 22.93 -6.26
CA ASP A 54 10.67 22.39 -7.16
C ASP A 54 11.24 21.04 -6.65
N THR A 55 10.54 20.34 -5.75
CA THR A 55 10.97 19.06 -5.22
C THR A 55 11.03 18.02 -6.34
N VAL A 56 12.21 17.46 -6.57
CA VAL A 56 12.43 16.43 -7.57
C VAL A 56 12.12 15.06 -6.96
N TYR A 57 10.99 14.48 -7.37
CA TYR A 57 10.55 13.16 -6.90
C TYR A 57 11.09 12.04 -7.77
N THR A 58 11.58 10.97 -7.14
CA THR A 58 11.84 9.69 -7.80
C THR A 58 10.50 8.95 -8.03
N ASP A 59 10.15 8.66 -9.28
CA ASP A 59 8.90 7.95 -9.61
C ASP A 59 9.08 6.44 -9.50
N LEU A 60 8.56 5.85 -8.43
CA LEU A 60 8.59 4.42 -8.16
C LEU A 60 7.67 3.61 -9.10
N SER A 61 6.72 4.27 -9.75
CA SER A 61 5.79 3.65 -10.72
C SER A 61 6.25 3.78 -12.17
N ALA A 62 7.44 4.31 -12.43
CA ALA A 62 7.95 4.50 -13.79
C ALA A 62 8.12 3.18 -14.57
N ALA A 63 8.50 2.09 -13.91
CA ALA A 63 8.61 0.75 -14.49
C ALA A 63 7.31 -0.07 -14.44
N GLY A 64 6.29 0.41 -13.75
CA GLY A 64 5.02 -0.27 -13.55
C GLY A 64 4.41 0.05 -12.19
N THR A 65 3.09 -0.13 -12.09
CA THR A 65 2.34 0.12 -10.86
C THR A 65 2.29 -1.13 -9.98
N ALA A 66 2.29 -0.95 -8.66
CA ALA A 66 2.31 -2.03 -7.67
C ALA A 66 1.51 -1.66 -6.41
N ASN A 67 1.29 -2.63 -5.52
CA ASN A 67 0.80 -2.40 -4.16
C ASN A 67 1.92 -2.29 -3.12
N CYS A 68 3.15 -2.66 -3.50
CA CYS A 68 4.33 -2.56 -2.66
C CYS A 68 5.46 -1.90 -3.45
N TYR A 69 6.11 -0.91 -2.88
CA TYR A 69 7.26 -0.23 -3.46
C TYR A 69 8.47 -0.33 -2.52
N LEU A 70 9.61 -0.71 -3.10
CA LEU A 70 10.89 -0.76 -2.39
C LEU A 70 11.56 0.61 -2.44
N VAL A 71 12.04 1.07 -1.28
CA VAL A 71 12.83 2.28 -1.10
C VAL A 71 14.15 1.93 -0.43
N GLN A 72 15.28 2.37 -0.98
CA GLN A 72 16.61 1.95 -0.56
C GLN A 72 17.49 3.07 0.00
N GLN A 73 17.00 4.29 0.03
CA GLN A 73 17.74 5.44 0.55
C GLN A 73 16.80 6.57 0.95
N ALA A 74 17.32 7.56 1.66
CA ALA A 74 16.59 8.79 1.94
C ALA A 74 16.29 9.58 0.66
N GLY A 75 15.11 10.21 0.58
CA GLY A 75 14.73 11.02 -0.56
C GLY A 75 13.24 11.30 -0.67
N ASP A 76 12.90 11.97 -1.78
CA ASP A 76 11.53 12.29 -2.15
C ASP A 76 11.06 11.34 -3.26
N TYR A 77 9.90 10.73 -3.04
CA TYR A 77 9.36 9.66 -3.88
C TYR A 77 7.93 9.95 -4.27
N LYS A 78 7.54 9.45 -5.43
CA LYS A 78 6.13 9.42 -5.85
C LYS A 78 5.79 8.13 -6.56
N PHE A 79 4.50 7.79 -6.58
CA PHE A 79 3.95 6.73 -7.40
C PHE A 79 2.49 7.04 -7.77
N LYS A 80 2.02 6.48 -8.87
CA LYS A 80 0.65 6.70 -9.36
C LYS A 80 -0.39 6.20 -8.36
N ALA A 81 -1.40 7.02 -8.09
CA ALA A 81 -2.53 6.67 -7.23
C ALA A 81 -3.54 5.79 -7.98
N VAL A 82 -3.16 4.52 -8.22
CA VAL A 82 -3.94 3.54 -8.97
C VAL A 82 -4.11 2.23 -8.20
N ILE A 83 -5.09 1.43 -8.59
CA ILE A 83 -5.39 0.14 -7.97
C ILE A 83 -4.37 -0.90 -8.43
N GLY A 84 -3.54 -1.37 -7.51
CA GLY A 84 -2.62 -2.50 -7.74
C GLY A 84 -1.74 -2.31 -8.98
N ASN A 85 -1.64 -3.37 -9.77
CA ASN A 85 -0.85 -3.42 -11.02
C ASN A 85 -1.70 -2.97 -12.22
N THR A 86 -2.59 -2.01 -12.05
CA THR A 86 -3.49 -1.53 -13.10
C THR A 86 -3.28 -0.03 -13.35
N ASP A 87 -3.95 0.50 -14.36
CA ASP A 87 -4.03 1.94 -14.61
C ASP A 87 -5.35 2.55 -14.06
N ALA A 88 -6.16 1.75 -13.34
CA ALA A 88 -7.41 2.22 -12.77
C ALA A 88 -7.16 3.15 -11.58
N THR A 89 -7.61 4.39 -11.69
CA THR A 89 -7.51 5.36 -10.58
C THR A 89 -8.26 4.89 -9.35
N VAL A 90 -7.74 5.23 -8.17
CA VAL A 90 -8.41 4.92 -6.90
C VAL A 90 -9.63 5.82 -6.62
N GLY A 91 -9.90 6.80 -7.48
CA GLY A 91 -11.01 7.74 -7.34
C GLY A 91 -10.58 9.12 -6.84
N ASN A 92 -11.52 9.86 -6.24
CA ASN A 92 -11.29 11.24 -5.82
C ASN A 92 -10.55 11.30 -4.48
N VAL A 93 -9.23 11.33 -4.54
CA VAL A 93 -8.35 11.46 -3.36
C VAL A 93 -8.44 12.89 -2.81
N LYS A 94 -8.63 13.03 -1.51
CA LYS A 94 -8.62 14.30 -0.79
C LYS A 94 -7.48 14.42 0.22
N THR A 95 -7.15 13.31 0.88
CA THR A 95 -6.05 13.27 1.86
C THR A 95 -5.24 11.99 1.72
N VAL A 96 -4.01 12.06 2.17
CA VAL A 96 -3.09 10.92 2.29
C VAL A 96 -2.70 10.79 3.75
N GLU A 97 -2.61 9.57 4.24
CA GLU A 97 -2.24 9.28 5.63
C GLU A 97 -1.32 8.06 5.70
N VAL A 98 -0.29 8.14 6.52
CA VAL A 98 0.50 7.00 6.93
C VAL A 98 -0.30 6.25 7.99
N LEU A 99 -0.76 5.04 7.69
CA LEU A 99 -1.62 4.27 8.58
C LEU A 99 -0.83 3.68 9.76
N TRP A 100 0.38 3.24 9.48
CA TRP A 100 1.30 2.68 10.46
C TRP A 100 2.72 2.59 9.88
N GLU A 101 3.69 2.51 10.77
CA GLU A 101 5.10 2.25 10.51
C GLU A 101 5.60 1.13 11.42
N SER A 102 6.61 0.37 10.99
CA SER A 102 7.26 -0.69 11.76
C SER A 102 8.68 -0.90 11.31
N PHE A 103 9.63 -1.03 12.24
CA PHE A 103 11.00 -1.42 11.89
C PHE A 103 11.15 -2.93 11.61
N GLY A 104 10.07 -3.71 11.80
CA GLY A 104 10.13 -5.17 11.68
C GLY A 104 10.96 -5.83 12.78
N THR A 105 11.18 -5.15 13.88
CA THR A 105 11.94 -5.58 15.07
C THR A 105 11.10 -5.37 16.33
N ASP A 106 11.68 -5.60 17.51
CA ASP A 106 11.04 -5.32 18.81
C ASP A 106 10.98 -3.81 19.13
N GLU A 107 11.69 -2.97 18.37
CA GLU A 107 11.65 -1.52 18.47
C GLU A 107 10.44 -0.98 17.67
N MET A 108 9.65 -0.12 18.30
CA MET A 108 8.54 0.56 17.64
C MET A 108 8.98 1.94 17.15
N PRO A 109 8.69 2.32 15.89
CA PRO A 109 8.97 3.66 15.39
C PRO A 109 8.05 4.70 16.03
N ASP A 110 8.55 5.92 16.12
CA ASP A 110 7.71 7.10 16.28
C ASP A 110 7.09 7.46 14.89
N VAL A 111 6.00 8.22 14.90
CA VAL A 111 5.36 8.67 13.65
C VAL A 111 6.32 9.57 12.87
N GLY A 112 6.61 9.18 11.64
CA GLY A 112 7.52 9.93 10.76
C GLY A 112 8.96 9.40 10.71
N ASP A 113 9.26 8.32 11.44
CA ASP A 113 10.60 7.71 11.44
C ASP A 113 10.96 7.03 10.11
N LEU A 114 9.95 6.58 9.36
CA LEU A 114 10.12 6.01 8.02
C LEU A 114 9.56 6.91 6.91
N ILE A 115 8.40 7.53 7.16
CA ILE A 115 7.74 8.42 6.20
C ILE A 115 7.55 9.79 6.85
N ALA A 116 8.46 10.72 6.57
CA ALA A 116 8.46 12.06 7.17
C ALA A 116 7.25 12.91 6.71
N ALA A 117 6.81 12.75 5.48
CA ALA A 117 5.64 13.43 4.92
C ALA A 117 4.99 12.60 3.82
N ALA A 118 3.66 12.74 3.65
CA ALA A 118 2.93 12.15 2.54
C ALA A 118 1.82 13.10 2.06
N SER A 119 1.62 13.17 0.75
CA SER A 119 0.65 14.05 0.10
C SER A 119 0.10 13.46 -1.20
N TYR A 120 -0.94 14.08 -1.75
CA TYR A 120 -1.46 13.76 -3.08
C TYR A 120 -1.31 14.97 -4.00
N LYS A 121 -0.68 14.79 -5.16
CA LYS A 121 -0.51 15.83 -6.17
C LYS A 121 -0.61 15.22 -7.58
N ASP A 122 -1.46 15.76 -8.42
CA ASP A 122 -1.54 15.45 -9.86
C ASP A 122 -1.66 13.95 -10.22
N GLY A 123 -2.46 13.21 -9.44
CA GLY A 123 -2.64 11.76 -9.66
C GLY A 123 -1.57 10.87 -9.03
N TYR A 124 -0.65 11.45 -8.25
CA TYR A 124 0.42 10.74 -7.56
C TYR A 124 0.27 10.83 -6.05
N ILE A 125 0.65 9.77 -5.38
CA ILE A 125 1.01 9.81 -3.96
C ILE A 125 2.48 10.23 -3.92
N CYS A 126 2.76 11.34 -3.25
CA CYS A 126 4.10 11.88 -3.02
C CYS A 126 4.45 11.67 -1.55
N PHE A 127 5.66 11.25 -1.25
CA PHE A 127 6.14 11.10 0.12
C PHE A 127 7.64 11.33 0.22
N SER A 128 8.11 11.64 1.42
CA SER A 128 9.53 11.75 1.74
C SER A 128 9.89 10.82 2.89
N THR A 129 11.12 10.32 2.87
CA THR A 129 11.73 9.63 4.00
C THR A 129 12.63 10.61 4.76
N PRO A 130 12.90 10.38 6.07
CA PRO A 130 13.89 11.18 6.81
C PRO A 130 15.29 11.06 6.22
N GLU A 131 16.14 12.07 6.45
CA GLU A 131 17.58 12.01 6.06
C GLU A 131 18.31 10.85 6.76
N ALA A 132 17.96 10.58 8.02
CA ALA A 132 18.42 9.39 8.75
C ALA A 132 17.58 8.19 8.31
N PHE A 133 17.85 7.66 7.10
CA PHE A 133 17.15 6.51 6.54
C PHE A 133 17.27 5.30 7.44
N ARG A 134 16.17 4.58 7.63
CA ARG A 134 16.09 3.33 8.40
C ARG A 134 15.31 2.28 7.62
N ASP A 135 15.71 1.05 7.80
CA ASP A 135 14.97 -0.11 7.29
C ASP A 135 13.66 -0.30 8.07
N GLY A 136 12.60 -0.67 7.35
CA GLY A 136 11.28 -0.85 7.95
C GLY A 136 10.17 -0.89 6.92
N ASN A 137 8.96 -0.77 7.42
CA ASN A 137 7.76 -0.90 6.62
C ASN A 137 6.74 0.17 7.01
N ALA A 138 6.06 0.73 6.04
CA ALA A 138 4.97 1.67 6.24
C ALA A 138 3.80 1.35 5.32
N VAL A 139 2.59 1.71 5.71
CA VAL A 139 1.42 1.69 4.81
C VAL A 139 0.88 3.10 4.68
N ILE A 140 0.83 3.57 3.44
CA ILE A 140 0.25 4.87 3.07
C ILE A 140 -1.14 4.61 2.47
N ALA A 141 -2.14 5.39 2.89
CA ALA A 141 -3.51 5.31 2.39
C ALA A 141 -3.97 6.61 1.74
N ALA A 142 -4.65 6.50 0.60
CA ALA A 142 -5.44 7.57 0.01
C ALA A 142 -6.86 7.52 0.57
N LYS A 143 -7.40 8.68 0.96
CA LYS A 143 -8.75 8.83 1.53
C LYS A 143 -9.57 9.84 0.75
N ASN A 144 -10.89 9.63 0.74
CA ASN A 144 -11.84 10.59 0.20
C ASN A 144 -12.18 11.71 1.22
N SER A 145 -13.07 12.64 0.84
CA SER A 145 -13.53 13.74 1.70
C SER A 145 -14.25 13.30 2.98
N LYS A 146 -14.74 12.04 3.03
CA LYS A 146 -15.39 11.46 4.22
C LYS A 146 -14.39 10.72 5.13
N GLY A 147 -13.10 10.71 4.79
CA GLY A 147 -12.07 9.96 5.51
C GLY A 147 -12.07 8.46 5.22
N THR A 148 -12.87 8.00 4.25
CA THR A 148 -12.87 6.59 3.84
C THR A 148 -11.62 6.27 3.03
N ILE A 149 -10.96 5.17 3.34
CA ILE A 149 -9.80 4.69 2.57
C ILE A 149 -10.28 4.23 1.19
N LEU A 150 -9.74 4.85 0.15
CA LEU A 150 -9.95 4.47 -1.25
C LEU A 150 -9.02 3.33 -1.64
N TRP A 151 -7.74 3.45 -1.27
CA TRP A 151 -6.70 2.44 -1.48
C TRP A 151 -5.54 2.67 -0.53
N SER A 152 -4.65 1.68 -0.40
CA SER A 152 -3.42 1.75 0.40
C SER A 152 -2.28 1.03 -0.29
N TRP A 153 -1.06 1.44 0.01
CA TRP A 153 0.17 0.87 -0.54
C TRP A 153 1.16 0.61 0.59
N HIS A 154 1.88 -0.48 0.46
CA HIS A 154 2.98 -0.84 1.33
C HIS A 154 4.27 -0.19 0.79
N ILE A 155 4.98 0.54 1.65
CA ILE A 155 6.32 1.05 1.39
C ILE A 155 7.29 0.20 2.21
N TRP A 156 8.19 -0.46 1.50
CA TRP A 156 9.23 -1.28 2.10
C TRP A 156 10.56 -0.53 2.03
N CYS A 157 11.04 0.00 3.16
CA CYS A 157 12.33 0.64 3.30
C CYS A 157 13.37 -0.44 3.62
N ALA A 158 14.34 -0.65 2.74
CA ALA A 158 15.40 -1.62 2.92
C ALA A 158 16.63 -1.17 2.14
N GLU A 159 17.67 -0.66 2.83
CA GLU A 159 18.86 -0.07 2.22
C GLU A 159 19.58 -1.06 1.30
N GLU A 160 19.77 -2.30 1.75
CA GLU A 160 20.38 -3.36 0.94
C GLU A 160 19.40 -3.95 -0.10
N GLY A 161 18.08 -3.66 0.02
CA GLY A 161 17.06 -4.29 -0.81
C GLY A 161 16.97 -5.80 -0.57
N TRP A 162 16.83 -6.56 -1.68
CA TRP A 162 16.80 -8.01 -1.69
C TRP A 162 17.58 -8.53 -2.88
N THR A 163 18.01 -9.79 -2.82
CA THR A 163 18.71 -10.46 -3.91
C THR A 163 17.93 -11.64 -4.45
N GLU A 164 18.16 -11.95 -5.73
CA GLU A 164 17.51 -13.08 -6.38
C GLU A 164 18.22 -14.38 -6.03
N GLN A 165 17.44 -15.39 -5.62
CA GLN A 165 17.88 -16.76 -5.46
C GLN A 165 17.32 -17.59 -6.60
N VAL A 166 18.20 -17.96 -7.54
CA VAL A 166 17.86 -18.81 -8.67
C VAL A 166 17.96 -20.27 -8.25
N TYR A 167 16.87 -21.02 -8.39
CA TYR A 167 16.84 -22.43 -8.06
C TYR A 167 17.30 -23.30 -9.24
N TYR A 168 17.83 -24.51 -8.92
CA TYR A 168 18.23 -25.47 -9.93
C TYR A 168 17.06 -25.97 -10.77
N ASN A 169 17.38 -26.45 -12.00
CA ASN A 169 16.42 -27.10 -12.89
C ASN A 169 15.24 -26.23 -13.31
N ASP A 170 15.46 -24.94 -13.51
CA ASP A 170 14.43 -23.97 -13.91
C ASP A 170 13.22 -23.93 -12.93
N ALA A 171 13.45 -24.26 -11.67
CA ALA A 171 12.40 -24.22 -10.64
C ALA A 171 11.93 -22.80 -10.27
N GLY A 172 12.54 -21.78 -10.89
CA GLY A 172 12.20 -20.37 -10.73
C GLY A 172 13.20 -19.59 -9.90
N THR A 173 12.85 -18.34 -9.66
CA THR A 173 13.63 -17.38 -8.88
C THR A 173 12.79 -16.86 -7.74
N MET A 174 13.35 -16.75 -6.54
CA MET A 174 12.70 -16.18 -5.36
C MET A 174 13.56 -15.08 -4.75
N MET A 175 12.97 -14.26 -3.91
CA MET A 175 13.73 -13.33 -3.06
C MET A 175 14.49 -14.12 -1.99
N ASP A 176 15.62 -13.57 -1.53
CA ASP A 176 16.43 -14.12 -0.43
C ASP A 176 15.77 -13.98 0.95
N ARG A 177 14.68 -13.25 1.03
CA ARG A 177 13.98 -12.90 2.28
C ARG A 177 12.47 -12.83 2.10
N ASN A 178 11.74 -12.83 3.22
CA ASN A 178 10.30 -12.61 3.23
C ASN A 178 9.97 -11.16 2.85
N LEU A 179 8.77 -10.95 2.29
CA LEU A 179 8.29 -9.61 1.95
C LEU A 179 8.18 -8.75 3.23
N GLY A 180 8.80 -7.57 3.19
CA GLY A 180 8.89 -6.66 4.32
C GLY A 180 9.99 -7.00 5.34
N ALA A 181 10.82 -8.03 5.09
CA ALA A 181 11.94 -8.33 5.97
C ALA A 181 13.04 -7.26 5.87
N THR A 182 13.55 -6.82 7.01
CA THR A 182 14.66 -5.86 7.13
C THR A 182 16.03 -6.54 7.25
N SER A 183 16.06 -7.88 7.29
CA SER A 183 17.27 -8.69 7.34
C SER A 183 17.08 -9.98 6.53
N ALA A 184 18.17 -10.51 5.97
CA ALA A 184 18.22 -11.87 5.39
C ALA A 184 18.93 -12.87 6.31
N THR A 185 19.38 -12.44 7.50
CA THR A 185 20.16 -13.26 8.42
C THR A 185 19.27 -14.26 9.15
N PRO A 186 19.50 -15.58 9.04
CA PRO A 186 18.71 -16.57 9.76
C PRO A 186 18.76 -16.37 11.28
N GLY A 187 17.59 -16.36 11.93
CA GLY A 187 17.45 -16.18 13.35
C GLY A 187 17.37 -14.72 13.82
N ASP A 188 17.53 -13.78 12.91
CA ASP A 188 17.27 -12.36 13.17
C ASP A 188 15.75 -12.09 13.17
N VAL A 189 15.28 -11.26 14.09
CA VAL A 189 13.87 -10.82 14.16
C VAL A 189 13.48 -10.11 12.86
N GLY A 190 14.35 -9.27 12.32
CA GLY A 190 14.14 -8.58 11.05
C GLY A 190 13.96 -9.51 9.83
N ALA A 191 14.36 -10.77 9.92
CA ALA A 191 14.16 -11.75 8.85
C ALA A 191 12.74 -12.33 8.78
N LEU A 192 11.91 -12.10 9.79
CA LEU A 192 10.54 -12.62 9.82
C LEU A 192 9.65 -12.00 8.73
N GLY A 193 9.90 -10.74 8.37
CA GLY A 193 9.07 -10.00 7.43
C GLY A 193 7.69 -9.66 8.03
N LEU A 194 6.73 -9.39 7.15
CA LEU A 194 5.38 -9.00 7.55
C LEU A 194 4.40 -10.18 7.45
N LEU A 195 3.35 -10.14 8.26
CA LEU A 195 2.27 -11.12 8.23
C LEU A 195 1.22 -10.72 7.19
N TYR A 196 0.82 -11.69 6.36
CA TYR A 196 -0.22 -11.51 5.36
C TYR A 196 -1.36 -12.51 5.58
N GLN A 197 -2.57 -12.08 5.34
CA GLN A 197 -3.74 -12.95 5.31
C GLN A 197 -4.14 -13.23 3.86
N TRP A 198 -4.51 -14.47 3.56
CA TRP A 198 -5.02 -14.81 2.24
C TRP A 198 -6.21 -13.92 1.85
N GLY A 199 -6.16 -13.36 0.64
CA GLY A 199 -7.18 -12.45 0.11
C GLY A 199 -7.09 -11.00 0.59
N ARG A 200 -6.11 -10.67 1.42
CA ARG A 200 -5.83 -9.29 1.85
C ARG A 200 -4.54 -8.79 1.21
N LYS A 201 -4.59 -7.60 0.60
CA LYS A 201 -3.44 -7.00 -0.08
C LYS A 201 -2.44 -6.34 0.87
N ASP A 202 -2.92 -5.81 2.01
CA ASP A 202 -2.07 -5.11 2.98
C ASP A 202 -1.58 -6.07 4.07
N PRO A 203 -0.34 -5.91 4.51
CA PRO A 203 0.18 -6.66 5.64
C PRO A 203 -0.45 -6.22 6.96
N PHE A 204 -0.29 -7.05 7.97
CA PHE A 204 -0.55 -6.69 9.36
C PHE A 204 0.72 -6.14 10.00
N LEU A 205 0.51 -5.21 10.92
CA LEU A 205 1.53 -4.76 11.85
C LEU A 205 1.78 -5.85 12.88
#